data_b82941c23f93a8a324a8fb06dea5c94f
#
_entry.id   b82941c23f93a8a324a8fb06dea5c94f
#
_cell.length_a   1.000
_cell.length_b   1.000
_cell.length_c   1.000
_cell.angle_alpha   90.00
_cell.angle_beta   90.00
_cell.angle_gamma   90.00
#
_symmetry.space_group_name_H-M   'P 1'
#
loop_
_entity.id
_entity.type
_entity.pdbx_description
1 polymer ?
#
loop_
_entity_poly.entity_id
_entity_poly.type
_entity_poly.pdbx_seq_one_letter_code
_entity_poly.pdbx_strand_id
1 'polypeptide(L)'
;DGDVKYHLGYTCGIKTDAGKDIKMTLAPNPSHLEAVDPVVLGIARAKLDKEYANDGKKVCPVMIHGDAAIAGQGIVYEVIQMAQLKGYKTGGTIHIVINNQVGFTTNYRDARSSTYCTDIGKVTLSPVFHVNGDDAEALAHTINLAMEYRQKYGKDVFIDLLCYRKHGHNEGDEPRYTQPLLYKAISKHPDPRKIYVEKLMSEGVLEQQMAKEMEKEFQDELQARILESKQITKATVTSFLKEYWEDYRYGTDEDFIKSPETGVAKEALLKVAKAIYTQPKDLKFIRKVEKEFAKREAMITD
;
A
#
# COMPACT_ATOMS: atom_id res chain seq x y z
N ASP A 1 -5.24 7.66 23.94
CA ASP A 1 -4.15 8.26 23.16
C ASP A 1 -3.95 7.42 21.92
N GLY A 2 -4.09 8.01 20.77
CA GLY A 2 -4.03 7.33 19.49
C GLY A 2 -3.49 8.27 18.41
N ASP A 3 -3.22 7.70 17.26
CA ASP A 3 -2.84 8.39 16.05
C ASP A 3 -3.97 8.28 15.03
N VAL A 4 -3.87 8.92 13.88
CA VAL A 4 -4.82 8.73 12.79
C VAL A 4 -4.81 7.26 12.36
N LYS A 5 -5.98 6.72 12.00
CA LYS A 5 -6.19 5.28 11.81
C LYS A 5 -5.22 4.63 10.84
N TYR A 6 -4.93 5.29 9.73
CA TYR A 6 -4.03 4.73 8.72
C TYR A 6 -2.55 4.65 9.15
N HIS A 7 -2.13 5.48 10.14
CA HIS A 7 -0.78 5.37 10.72
C HIS A 7 -0.61 4.11 11.58
N LEU A 8 -1.71 3.59 12.16
CA LEU A 8 -1.66 2.43 13.05
C LEU A 8 -1.53 1.10 12.31
N GLY A 9 -1.91 1.06 11.05
CA GLY A 9 -2.03 -0.20 10.32
C GLY A 9 -3.21 -1.05 10.77
N TYR A 10 -3.52 -2.09 10.00
CA TYR A 10 -4.63 -2.98 10.31
C TYR A 10 -4.47 -4.32 9.57
N THR A 11 -4.97 -5.39 10.17
CA THR A 11 -5.05 -6.70 9.51
C THR A 11 -6.45 -7.29 9.71
N CYS A 12 -7.08 -7.75 8.64
CA CYS A 12 -8.37 -8.44 8.69
C CYS A 12 -8.45 -9.54 7.63
N GLY A 13 -9.35 -10.50 7.86
CA GLY A 13 -9.79 -11.45 6.85
C GLY A 13 -11.13 -11.01 6.26
N ILE A 14 -11.29 -11.15 4.95
CA ILE A 14 -12.57 -10.97 4.27
C ILE A 14 -12.91 -12.23 3.50
N LYS A 15 -14.20 -12.51 3.39
CA LYS A 15 -14.72 -13.58 2.54
C LYS A 15 -15.27 -12.96 1.26
N THR A 16 -14.78 -13.42 0.12
CA THR A 16 -15.33 -12.97 -1.18
C THR A 16 -16.68 -13.59 -1.46
N ASP A 17 -17.43 -13.03 -2.41
CA ASP A 17 -18.72 -13.60 -2.85
C ASP A 17 -18.57 -15.04 -3.37
N ALA A 18 -17.40 -15.37 -3.91
CA ALA A 18 -17.06 -16.75 -4.32
C ALA A 18 -16.67 -17.66 -3.14
N GLY A 19 -16.81 -17.20 -1.90
CA GLY A 19 -16.52 -17.96 -0.68
C GLY A 19 -15.05 -18.14 -0.35
N LYS A 20 -14.13 -17.43 -1.02
CA LYS A 20 -12.69 -17.50 -0.74
C LYS A 20 -12.31 -16.54 0.37
N ASP A 21 -11.47 -17.00 1.30
CA ASP A 21 -10.90 -16.15 2.33
C ASP A 21 -9.69 -15.40 1.78
N ILE A 22 -9.69 -14.08 1.97
CA ILE A 22 -8.58 -13.19 1.62
C ILE A 22 -8.14 -12.45 2.87
N LYS A 23 -6.83 -12.46 3.14
CA LYS A 23 -6.22 -11.67 4.20
C LYS A 23 -5.81 -10.31 3.66
N MET A 24 -6.33 -9.26 4.26
CA MET A 24 -5.97 -7.88 3.96
C MET A 24 -5.10 -7.32 5.07
N THR A 25 -4.05 -6.61 4.69
CA THR A 25 -3.12 -5.97 5.61
C THR A 25 -2.85 -4.55 5.15
N LEU A 26 -3.20 -3.57 5.98
CA LEU A 26 -2.82 -2.17 5.81
C LEU A 26 -1.52 -1.95 6.58
N ALA A 27 -0.45 -1.59 5.88
CA ALA A 27 0.82 -1.26 6.53
C ALA A 27 0.70 0.05 7.32
N PRO A 28 1.30 0.15 8.53
CA PRO A 28 1.48 1.42 9.19
C PRO A 28 2.23 2.40 8.28
N ASN A 29 1.78 3.64 8.24
CA ASN A 29 2.24 4.61 7.26
C ASN A 29 2.60 5.92 7.99
N PRO A 30 3.81 6.47 7.79
CA PRO A 30 4.20 7.75 8.37
C PRO A 30 3.60 8.93 7.59
N SER A 31 3.72 10.14 8.14
CA SER A 31 3.35 11.38 7.43
C SER A 31 4.29 11.74 6.26
N HIS A 32 5.40 11.05 6.10
CA HIS A 32 6.28 11.18 4.94
C HIS A 32 5.64 10.46 3.75
N LEU A 33 5.16 11.24 2.79
CA LEU A 33 4.47 10.73 1.60
C LEU A 33 5.35 9.73 0.84
N GLU A 34 4.75 8.63 0.40
CA GLU A 34 5.35 7.53 -0.38
C GLU A 34 6.43 6.71 0.35
N ALA A 35 6.81 7.08 1.59
CA ALA A 35 7.81 6.32 2.35
C ALA A 35 7.38 4.90 2.70
N VAL A 36 6.08 4.61 2.69
CA VAL A 36 5.52 3.27 2.93
C VAL A 36 5.63 2.33 1.73
N ASP A 37 5.82 2.83 0.52
CA ASP A 37 5.85 2.02 -0.71
C ASP A 37 6.89 0.89 -0.65
N PRO A 38 8.18 1.17 -0.37
CA PRO A 38 9.17 0.10 -0.26
C PRO A 38 8.89 -0.82 0.93
N VAL A 39 8.25 -0.34 2.00
CA VAL A 39 7.86 -1.17 3.17
C VAL A 39 6.81 -2.19 2.76
N VAL A 40 5.79 -1.77 2.02
CA VAL A 40 4.74 -2.68 1.50
C VAL A 40 5.34 -3.74 0.58
N LEU A 41 6.26 -3.35 -0.31
CA LEU A 41 6.95 -4.31 -1.18
C LEU A 41 7.84 -5.27 -0.38
N GLY A 42 8.53 -4.79 0.64
CA GLY A 42 9.32 -5.62 1.54
C GLY A 42 8.48 -6.65 2.30
N ILE A 43 7.32 -6.24 2.83
CA ILE A 43 6.35 -7.14 3.47
C ILE A 43 5.82 -8.17 2.48
N ALA A 44 5.41 -7.74 1.29
CA ALA A 44 4.92 -8.63 0.24
C ALA A 44 5.99 -9.64 -0.17
N ARG A 45 7.24 -9.19 -0.36
CA ARG A 45 8.38 -10.06 -0.70
C ARG A 45 8.67 -11.07 0.40
N ALA A 46 8.68 -10.66 1.66
CA ALA A 46 8.91 -11.56 2.79
C ALA A 46 7.83 -12.64 2.90
N LYS A 47 6.56 -12.28 2.67
CA LYS A 47 5.45 -13.25 2.63
C LYS A 47 5.61 -14.23 1.47
N LEU A 48 5.97 -13.76 0.28
CA LEU A 48 6.22 -14.62 -0.87
C LEU A 48 7.34 -15.64 -0.58
N ASP A 49 8.44 -15.20 0.02
CA ASP A 49 9.56 -16.07 0.34
C ASP A 49 9.23 -17.09 1.42
N LYS A 50 8.48 -16.69 2.46
CA LYS A 50 8.25 -17.54 3.65
C LYS A 50 7.00 -18.40 3.55
N GLU A 51 5.92 -17.89 2.93
CA GLU A 51 4.60 -18.51 3.02
C GLU A 51 4.11 -19.07 1.67
N TYR A 52 4.56 -18.53 0.54
CA TYR A 52 3.97 -18.81 -0.77
C TYR A 52 4.96 -19.33 -1.82
N ALA A 53 6.13 -19.83 -1.42
CA ALA A 53 7.15 -20.39 -2.33
C ALA A 53 7.45 -19.49 -3.54
N ASN A 54 7.43 -18.17 -3.34
CA ASN A 54 7.63 -17.13 -4.37
C ASN A 54 6.55 -17.09 -5.47
N ASP A 55 5.35 -17.66 -5.24
CA ASP A 55 4.23 -17.50 -6.16
C ASP A 55 3.63 -16.08 -6.08
N GLY A 56 4.08 -15.20 -6.96
CA GLY A 56 3.63 -13.81 -7.03
C GLY A 56 2.12 -13.61 -7.23
N LYS A 57 1.38 -14.66 -7.57
CA LYS A 57 -0.09 -14.60 -7.70
C LYS A 57 -0.81 -14.65 -6.34
N LYS A 58 -0.13 -15.06 -5.29
CA LYS A 58 -0.70 -15.25 -3.94
C LYS A 58 -0.69 -13.99 -3.08
N VAL A 59 0.15 -13.00 -3.42
CA VAL A 59 0.24 -11.73 -2.71
C VAL A 59 0.09 -10.59 -3.71
N CYS A 60 -0.75 -9.62 -3.44
CA CYS A 60 -0.95 -8.46 -4.29
C CYS A 60 -0.67 -7.17 -3.49
N PRO A 61 0.50 -6.52 -3.69
CA PRO A 61 0.71 -5.17 -3.21
C PRO A 61 -0.27 -4.21 -3.90
N VAL A 62 -0.91 -3.34 -3.12
CA VAL A 62 -1.74 -2.25 -3.61
C VAL A 62 -1.24 -0.97 -2.96
N MET A 63 -0.94 0.03 -3.75
CA MET A 63 -0.50 1.34 -3.30
C MET A 63 -1.51 2.39 -3.71
N ILE A 64 -1.88 3.26 -2.78
CA ILE A 64 -2.81 4.36 -3.02
C ILE A 64 -2.05 5.66 -2.86
N HIS A 65 -1.91 6.40 -3.95
CA HIS A 65 -1.13 7.62 -4.05
C HIS A 65 -2.01 8.86 -4.20
N GLY A 66 -1.53 10.01 -3.72
CA GLY A 66 -2.01 11.30 -4.20
C GLY A 66 -1.31 11.69 -5.50
N ASP A 67 -1.98 12.44 -6.38
CA ASP A 67 -1.42 12.83 -7.69
C ASP A 67 -0.16 13.72 -7.58
N ALA A 68 -0.10 14.58 -6.58
CA ALA A 68 1.09 15.40 -6.33
C ALA A 68 2.24 14.59 -5.72
N ALA A 69 1.92 13.61 -4.84
CA ALA A 69 2.92 12.78 -4.18
C ALA A 69 3.62 11.85 -5.17
N ILE A 70 2.88 11.08 -5.95
CA ILE A 70 3.45 10.14 -6.93
C ILE A 70 4.32 10.84 -7.97
N ALA A 71 3.94 12.05 -8.39
CA ALA A 71 4.69 12.83 -9.37
C ALA A 71 5.92 13.53 -8.77
N GLY A 72 5.93 13.82 -7.46
CA GLY A 72 6.95 14.65 -6.82
C GLY A 72 7.94 13.93 -5.92
N GLN A 73 7.64 12.71 -5.46
CA GLN A 73 8.49 11.97 -4.52
C GLN A 73 9.40 10.98 -5.25
N GLY A 74 10.72 11.21 -5.19
CA GLY A 74 11.73 10.39 -5.87
C GLY A 74 11.74 8.92 -5.48
N ILE A 75 11.29 8.59 -4.26
CA ILE A 75 11.18 7.22 -3.77
C ILE A 75 10.25 6.35 -4.63
N VAL A 76 9.21 6.93 -5.23
CA VAL A 76 8.32 6.20 -6.15
C VAL A 76 9.09 5.73 -7.38
N TYR A 77 9.96 6.60 -7.94
CA TYR A 77 10.81 6.23 -9.07
C TYR A 77 11.75 5.08 -8.71
N GLU A 78 12.37 5.11 -7.54
CA GLU A 78 13.27 4.05 -7.06
C GLU A 78 12.51 2.72 -6.88
N VAL A 79 11.32 2.76 -6.30
CA VAL A 79 10.45 1.59 -6.12
C VAL A 79 10.07 0.95 -7.46
N ILE A 80 9.68 1.75 -8.44
CA ILE A 80 9.32 1.28 -9.78
C ILE A 80 10.53 0.65 -10.48
N GLN A 81 11.73 1.22 -10.33
CA GLN A 81 12.96 0.65 -10.90
C GLN A 81 13.32 -0.71 -10.28
N MET A 82 12.93 -0.97 -9.04
CA MET A 82 13.16 -2.26 -8.37
C MET A 82 12.13 -3.34 -8.76
N ALA A 83 10.97 -2.98 -9.28
CA ALA A 83 9.78 -3.84 -9.41
C ALA A 83 10.02 -5.17 -10.15
N GLN A 84 10.93 -5.20 -11.14
CA GLN A 84 11.21 -6.40 -11.92
C GLN A 84 12.56 -7.07 -11.58
N LEU A 85 13.31 -6.52 -10.62
CA LEU A 85 14.59 -7.08 -10.21
C LEU A 85 14.40 -8.38 -9.42
N LYS A 86 15.24 -9.38 -9.68
CA LYS A 86 15.14 -10.73 -9.09
C LYS A 86 14.98 -10.74 -7.57
N GLY A 87 15.71 -9.86 -6.87
CA GLY A 87 15.69 -9.78 -5.40
C GLY A 87 14.49 -9.01 -4.83
N TYR A 88 13.76 -8.23 -5.65
CA TYR A 88 12.74 -7.28 -5.19
C TYR A 88 11.33 -7.57 -5.73
N LYS A 89 11.22 -8.23 -6.89
CA LYS A 89 9.93 -8.46 -7.55
C LYS A 89 8.93 -9.16 -6.65
N THR A 90 7.68 -8.69 -6.71
CA THR A 90 6.55 -9.21 -5.94
C THR A 90 5.43 -9.81 -6.81
N GLY A 91 5.64 -9.89 -8.11
CA GLY A 91 4.63 -10.35 -9.07
C GLY A 91 3.71 -9.21 -9.53
N GLY A 92 4.18 -7.97 -9.44
CA GLY A 92 3.49 -6.75 -9.86
C GLY A 92 2.71 -6.09 -8.72
N THR A 93 2.58 -4.77 -8.82
CA THR A 93 1.86 -3.89 -7.89
C THR A 93 0.72 -3.20 -8.62
N ILE A 94 -0.42 -3.00 -7.96
CA ILE A 94 -1.48 -2.13 -8.45
C ILE A 94 -1.31 -0.78 -7.78
N HIS A 95 -1.04 0.25 -8.59
CA HIS A 95 -0.93 1.63 -8.16
C HIS A 95 -2.23 2.37 -8.48
N ILE A 96 -2.93 2.85 -7.45
CA ILE A 96 -4.17 3.64 -7.60
C ILE A 96 -3.82 5.07 -7.24
N VAL A 97 -3.93 5.97 -8.20
CA VAL A 97 -3.64 7.38 -7.99
C VAL A 97 -4.95 8.14 -7.84
N ILE A 98 -5.20 8.65 -6.64
CA ILE A 98 -6.33 9.55 -6.35
C ILE A 98 -5.96 10.92 -6.92
N ASN A 99 -6.25 11.10 -8.19
CA ASN A 99 -5.95 12.33 -8.91
C ASN A 99 -7.01 13.37 -8.62
N ASN A 100 -6.91 14.00 -7.46
CA ASN A 100 -7.84 15.06 -7.05
C ASN A 100 -7.44 16.46 -7.56
N GLN A 101 -6.37 16.55 -8.36
CA GLN A 101 -5.93 17.72 -9.11
C GLN A 101 -5.40 18.88 -8.25
N VAL A 102 -5.14 18.64 -6.99
CA VAL A 102 -4.57 19.64 -6.07
C VAL A 102 -3.64 18.99 -5.06
N GLY A 103 -2.41 19.49 -4.93
CA GLY A 103 -1.46 19.06 -3.92
C GLY A 103 -1.35 20.10 -2.81
N PHE A 104 -1.80 19.79 -1.58
CA PHE A 104 -1.96 20.76 -0.51
C PHE A 104 -2.76 21.99 -0.99
N THR A 105 -2.09 23.09 -1.40
CA THR A 105 -2.70 24.29 -1.95
C THR A 105 -2.36 24.55 -3.43
N THR A 106 -1.54 23.68 -4.04
CA THR A 106 -1.00 23.87 -5.39
C THR A 106 -1.86 23.16 -6.44
N ASN A 107 -2.25 23.90 -7.48
CA ASN A 107 -2.97 23.32 -8.62
C ASN A 107 -2.05 22.38 -9.42
N TYR A 108 -2.62 21.33 -10.01
CA TYR A 108 -1.84 20.34 -10.77
C TYR A 108 -1.03 20.94 -11.93
N ARG A 109 -1.50 22.05 -12.52
CA ARG A 109 -0.80 22.75 -13.61
C ARG A 109 0.50 23.40 -13.18
N ASP A 110 0.60 23.74 -11.90
CA ASP A 110 1.78 24.35 -11.29
C ASP A 110 2.64 23.33 -10.53
N ALA A 111 2.15 22.09 -10.41
CA ALA A 111 2.77 21.06 -9.59
C ALA A 111 3.70 20.11 -10.37
N ARG A 112 3.49 19.94 -11.68
CA ARG A 112 4.27 19.01 -12.51
C ARG A 112 4.35 19.45 -13.96
N SER A 113 5.43 19.07 -14.63
CA SER A 113 5.63 19.32 -16.07
C SER A 113 5.00 18.22 -16.96
N SER A 114 4.79 17.02 -16.42
CA SER A 114 4.14 15.94 -17.15
C SER A 114 2.64 16.19 -17.33
N THR A 115 2.07 15.70 -18.42
CA THR A 115 0.62 15.78 -18.65
C THR A 115 -0.17 15.02 -17.61
N TYR A 116 0.26 13.79 -17.33
CA TYR A 116 -0.40 12.91 -16.33
C TYR A 116 0.49 12.73 -15.11
N CYS A 117 -0.12 12.65 -13.94
CA CYS A 117 0.60 12.31 -12.71
C CYS A 117 1.18 10.89 -12.74
N THR A 118 0.56 10.01 -13.53
CA THR A 118 0.95 8.62 -13.74
C THR A 118 1.99 8.41 -14.85
N ASP A 119 2.55 9.49 -15.43
CA ASP A 119 3.59 9.38 -16.46
C ASP A 119 4.85 8.63 -15.98
N ILE A 120 5.04 8.54 -14.68
CA ILE A 120 6.09 7.70 -14.07
C ILE A 120 5.95 6.21 -14.44
N GLY A 121 4.75 5.71 -14.70
CA GLY A 121 4.51 4.34 -15.16
C GLY A 121 5.14 4.03 -16.52
N LYS A 122 5.42 5.06 -17.34
CA LYS A 122 6.09 4.92 -18.64
C LYS A 122 7.53 4.45 -18.51
N VAL A 123 8.17 4.68 -17.36
CA VAL A 123 9.55 4.26 -17.08
C VAL A 123 9.74 2.76 -17.24
N THR A 124 8.75 1.98 -16.82
CA THR A 124 8.76 0.51 -16.91
C THR A 124 7.79 -0.04 -17.95
N LEU A 125 7.24 0.84 -18.81
CA LEU A 125 6.24 0.49 -19.81
C LEU A 125 5.04 -0.24 -19.19
N SER A 126 4.66 0.19 -18.00
CA SER A 126 3.47 -0.32 -17.30
C SER A 126 2.21 0.28 -17.93
N PRO A 127 1.11 -0.49 -18.06
CA PRO A 127 -0.16 0.07 -18.51
C PRO A 127 -0.68 1.09 -17.51
N VAL A 128 -1.29 2.15 -18.05
CA VAL A 128 -1.96 3.19 -17.27
C VAL A 128 -3.40 3.30 -17.76
N PHE A 129 -4.34 3.18 -16.84
CA PHE A 129 -5.76 3.36 -17.10
C PHE A 129 -6.21 4.69 -16.51
N HIS A 130 -6.78 5.56 -17.36
CA HIS A 130 -7.38 6.82 -16.92
C HIS A 130 -8.88 6.61 -16.77
N VAL A 131 -9.39 6.84 -15.56
CA VAL A 131 -10.79 6.57 -15.22
C VAL A 131 -11.41 7.80 -14.57
N ASN A 132 -12.61 8.15 -15.02
CA ASN A 132 -13.41 9.17 -14.36
C ASN A 132 -13.96 8.61 -13.03
N GLY A 133 -13.64 9.27 -11.91
CA GLY A 133 -14.10 8.88 -10.58
C GLY A 133 -15.63 8.98 -10.36
N ASP A 134 -16.34 9.65 -11.26
CA ASP A 134 -17.81 9.69 -11.23
C ASP A 134 -18.45 8.45 -11.88
N ASP A 135 -17.68 7.62 -12.60
CA ASP A 135 -18.17 6.41 -13.26
C ASP A 135 -17.75 5.17 -12.47
N ALA A 136 -18.64 4.75 -11.56
CA ALA A 136 -18.39 3.60 -10.68
C ALA A 136 -18.23 2.29 -11.45
N GLU A 137 -18.95 2.10 -12.56
CA GLU A 137 -18.88 0.87 -13.37
C GLU A 137 -17.59 0.80 -14.17
N ALA A 138 -17.17 1.92 -14.78
CA ALA A 138 -15.89 2.00 -15.46
C ALA A 138 -14.72 1.75 -14.48
N LEU A 139 -14.81 2.25 -13.24
CA LEU A 139 -13.82 1.98 -12.21
C LEU A 139 -13.77 0.51 -11.84
N ALA A 140 -14.90 -0.14 -11.59
CA ALA A 140 -14.99 -1.56 -11.27
C ALA A 140 -14.42 -2.43 -12.40
N HIS A 141 -14.77 -2.12 -13.66
CA HIS A 141 -14.23 -2.80 -14.84
C HIS A 141 -12.70 -2.62 -14.94
N THR A 142 -12.21 -1.41 -14.72
CA THR A 142 -10.78 -1.10 -14.78
C THR A 142 -9.99 -1.85 -13.72
N ILE A 143 -10.49 -1.94 -12.49
CA ILE A 143 -9.84 -2.70 -11.40
C ILE A 143 -9.76 -4.19 -11.77
N ASN A 144 -10.82 -4.78 -12.32
CA ASN A 144 -10.80 -6.16 -12.78
C ASN A 144 -9.76 -6.37 -13.88
N LEU A 145 -9.72 -5.50 -14.89
CA LEU A 145 -8.75 -5.55 -15.97
C LEU A 145 -7.31 -5.40 -15.48
N ALA A 146 -7.06 -4.46 -14.55
CA ALA A 146 -5.77 -4.25 -13.91
C ALA A 146 -5.31 -5.50 -13.14
N MET A 147 -6.22 -6.12 -12.38
CA MET A 147 -5.93 -7.35 -11.66
C MET A 147 -5.64 -8.52 -12.61
N GLU A 148 -6.41 -8.71 -13.66
CA GLU A 148 -6.17 -9.74 -14.68
C GLU A 148 -4.81 -9.55 -15.37
N TYR A 149 -4.49 -8.32 -15.76
CA TYR A 149 -3.20 -8.00 -16.36
C TYR A 149 -2.05 -8.32 -15.39
N ARG A 150 -2.15 -7.85 -14.15
CA ARG A 150 -1.17 -8.12 -13.09
C ARG A 150 -0.99 -9.63 -12.87
N GLN A 151 -2.07 -10.38 -12.76
CA GLN A 151 -2.03 -11.82 -12.52
C GLN A 151 -1.47 -12.61 -13.73
N LYS A 152 -1.68 -12.11 -14.93
CA LYS A 152 -1.20 -12.76 -16.16
C LYS A 152 0.28 -12.47 -16.42
N TYR A 153 0.71 -11.24 -16.22
CA TYR A 153 2.04 -10.78 -16.65
C TYR A 153 3.02 -10.54 -15.51
N GLY A 154 2.57 -10.47 -14.25
CA GLY A 154 3.42 -10.20 -13.09
C GLY A 154 4.09 -8.84 -13.14
N LYS A 155 3.41 -7.83 -13.68
CA LYS A 155 3.89 -6.45 -13.86
C LYS A 155 3.01 -5.46 -13.15
N ASP A 156 3.56 -4.29 -12.87
CA ASP A 156 2.84 -3.18 -12.27
C ASP A 156 1.79 -2.62 -13.22
N VAL A 157 0.73 -2.08 -12.64
CA VAL A 157 -0.38 -1.42 -13.34
C VAL A 157 -0.72 -0.13 -12.60
N PHE A 158 -0.98 0.93 -13.34
CA PHE A 158 -1.39 2.22 -12.80
C PHE A 158 -2.83 2.53 -13.15
N ILE A 159 -3.60 3.02 -12.18
CA ILE A 159 -4.95 3.51 -12.34
C ILE A 159 -4.95 4.99 -11.94
N ASP A 160 -5.10 5.87 -12.91
CA ASP A 160 -5.29 7.30 -12.70
C ASP A 160 -6.78 7.56 -12.49
N LEU A 161 -7.20 7.65 -11.24
CA LEU A 161 -8.58 7.90 -10.85
C LEU A 161 -8.81 9.41 -10.77
N LEU A 162 -9.31 10.00 -11.87
CA LEU A 162 -9.60 11.41 -11.93
C LEU A 162 -10.81 11.78 -11.06
N CYS A 163 -10.57 12.57 -10.06
CA CYS A 163 -11.58 12.98 -9.08
C CYS A 163 -11.33 14.42 -8.57
N TYR A 164 -11.92 14.77 -7.46
CA TYR A 164 -11.71 16.06 -6.80
C TYR A 164 -11.68 15.90 -5.28
N ARG A 165 -11.01 16.82 -4.60
CA ARG A 165 -11.01 16.91 -3.13
C ARG A 165 -12.13 17.85 -2.69
N LYS A 166 -13.11 17.31 -1.98
CA LYS A 166 -14.32 18.05 -1.57
C LYS A 166 -14.04 19.09 -0.48
N HIS A 167 -13.19 18.75 0.47
CA HIS A 167 -12.84 19.58 1.62
C HIS A 167 -11.41 20.09 1.52
N GLY A 168 -10.95 20.90 2.49
CA GLY A 168 -9.57 21.35 2.59
C GLY A 168 -8.58 20.19 2.84
N HIS A 169 -7.30 20.51 2.86
CA HIS A 169 -6.24 19.54 3.12
C HIS A 169 -6.34 18.94 4.54
N ASN A 170 -6.75 19.77 5.50
CA ASN A 170 -7.06 19.39 6.88
C ASN A 170 -8.20 20.26 7.41
N GLU A 171 -8.56 20.09 8.68
CA GLU A 171 -9.68 20.79 9.32
C GLU A 171 -9.48 22.31 9.39
N GLY A 172 -8.25 22.79 9.38
CA GLY A 172 -7.91 24.22 9.43
C GLY A 172 -7.76 24.89 8.05
N ASP A 173 -7.79 24.11 6.97
CA ASP A 173 -7.61 24.63 5.62
C ASP A 173 -8.94 25.06 4.98
N GLU A 174 -9.02 26.32 4.55
CA GLU A 174 -10.10 26.83 3.70
C GLU A 174 -9.61 26.92 2.24
N PRO A 175 -9.89 25.90 1.43
CA PRO A 175 -9.28 25.75 0.11
C PRO A 175 -9.70 26.83 -0.90
N ARG A 176 -10.78 27.55 -0.65
CA ARG A 176 -11.23 28.66 -1.51
C ARG A 176 -10.29 29.88 -1.46
N TYR A 177 -9.44 29.98 -0.44
CA TYR A 177 -8.43 31.05 -0.39
C TYR A 177 -7.36 30.87 -1.45
N THR A 178 -6.97 29.66 -1.75
CA THR A 178 -5.91 29.36 -2.73
C THR A 178 -6.44 28.88 -4.07
N GLN A 179 -7.61 28.21 -4.11
CA GLN A 179 -8.20 27.64 -5.31
C GLN A 179 -9.69 28.03 -5.47
N PRO A 180 -10.01 29.35 -5.58
CA PRO A 180 -11.39 29.82 -5.56
C PRO A 180 -12.22 29.33 -6.76
N LEU A 181 -11.62 29.27 -7.95
CA LEU A 181 -12.32 28.84 -9.16
C LEU A 181 -12.60 27.33 -9.16
N LEU A 182 -11.62 26.53 -8.73
CA LEU A 182 -11.75 25.08 -8.60
C LEU A 182 -12.86 24.74 -7.61
N TYR A 183 -12.84 25.32 -6.43
CA TYR A 183 -13.84 25.03 -5.39
C TYR A 183 -15.22 25.63 -5.70
N LYS A 184 -15.30 26.67 -6.52
CA LYS A 184 -16.58 27.13 -7.09
C LYS A 184 -17.17 26.09 -8.06
N ALA A 185 -16.35 25.38 -8.83
CA ALA A 185 -16.80 24.28 -9.67
C ALA A 185 -17.21 23.08 -8.83
N ILE A 186 -16.37 22.65 -7.89
CA ILE A 186 -16.60 21.51 -6.99
C ILE A 186 -17.91 21.67 -6.19
N SER A 187 -18.20 22.88 -5.68
CA SER A 187 -19.42 23.13 -4.90
C SER A 187 -20.73 22.94 -5.70
N LYS A 188 -20.65 22.93 -7.02
CA LYS A 188 -21.80 22.72 -7.93
C LYS A 188 -21.84 21.32 -8.52
N HIS A 189 -20.73 20.56 -8.38
CA HIS A 189 -20.64 19.23 -8.93
C HIS A 189 -21.39 18.25 -8.01
N PRO A 190 -22.30 17.42 -8.55
CA PRO A 190 -22.97 16.39 -7.76
C PRO A 190 -21.96 15.33 -7.32
N ASP A 191 -22.18 14.71 -6.18
CA ASP A 191 -21.30 13.64 -5.74
C ASP A 191 -21.45 12.36 -6.61
N PRO A 192 -20.41 11.50 -6.68
CA PRO A 192 -20.42 10.30 -7.53
C PRO A 192 -21.60 9.36 -7.27
N ARG A 193 -22.04 9.22 -6.01
CA ARG A 193 -23.21 8.41 -5.65
C ARG A 193 -24.47 8.94 -6.32
N LYS A 194 -24.68 10.25 -6.28
CA LYS A 194 -25.86 10.88 -6.89
C LYS A 194 -25.86 10.69 -8.41
N ILE A 195 -24.70 10.90 -9.05
CA ILE A 195 -24.52 10.68 -10.49
C ILE A 195 -24.89 9.24 -10.86
N TYR A 196 -24.37 8.27 -10.09
CA TYR A 196 -24.62 6.85 -10.36
C TYR A 196 -26.08 6.44 -10.14
N VAL A 197 -26.72 6.93 -9.06
CA VAL A 197 -28.14 6.70 -8.82
C VAL A 197 -29.01 7.27 -9.95
N GLU A 198 -28.74 8.51 -10.38
CA GLU A 198 -29.46 9.15 -11.50
C GLU A 198 -29.28 8.34 -12.81
N LYS A 199 -28.07 7.84 -13.09
CA LYS A 199 -27.80 6.94 -14.22
C LYS A 199 -28.67 5.68 -14.15
N LEU A 200 -28.61 4.93 -13.06
CA LEU A 200 -29.36 3.67 -12.89
C LEU A 200 -30.88 3.89 -12.97
N MET A 201 -31.37 5.02 -12.46
CA MET A 201 -32.78 5.37 -12.58
C MET A 201 -33.16 5.68 -14.05
N SER A 202 -32.31 6.39 -14.78
CA SER A 202 -32.54 6.71 -16.20
C SER A 202 -32.53 5.46 -17.09
N GLU A 203 -31.77 4.45 -16.71
CA GLU A 203 -31.68 3.16 -17.37
C GLU A 203 -32.80 2.18 -16.94
N GLY A 204 -33.63 2.57 -15.98
CA GLY A 204 -34.72 1.74 -15.46
C GLY A 204 -34.24 0.55 -14.57
N VAL A 205 -33.01 0.58 -14.12
CA VAL A 205 -32.42 -0.47 -13.26
C VAL A 205 -32.76 -0.25 -11.79
N LEU A 206 -32.91 1.00 -11.38
CA LEU A 206 -33.16 1.39 -9.98
C LEU A 206 -34.39 2.28 -9.88
N GLU A 207 -35.34 1.91 -9.01
CA GLU A 207 -36.48 2.75 -8.70
C GLU A 207 -36.12 3.79 -7.61
N GLN A 208 -36.76 4.97 -7.70
CA GLN A 208 -36.50 6.07 -6.75
C GLN A 208 -36.78 5.67 -5.29
N GLN A 209 -37.83 4.88 -5.08
CA GLN A 209 -38.18 4.40 -3.75
C GLN A 209 -37.11 3.48 -3.18
N MET A 210 -36.61 2.54 -3.97
CA MET A 210 -35.53 1.62 -3.60
C MET A 210 -34.24 2.39 -3.26
N ALA A 211 -33.87 3.41 -4.04
CA ALA A 211 -32.70 4.24 -3.75
C ALA A 211 -32.79 4.94 -2.40
N LYS A 212 -33.99 5.42 -2.02
CA LYS A 212 -34.23 6.04 -0.72
C LYS A 212 -34.19 5.03 0.43
N GLU A 213 -34.70 3.84 0.20
CA GLU A 213 -34.67 2.76 1.20
C GLU A 213 -33.24 2.31 1.50
N MET A 214 -32.42 2.09 0.47
CA MET A 214 -31.01 1.75 0.61
C MET A 214 -30.24 2.87 1.35
N GLU A 215 -30.52 4.14 1.07
CA GLU A 215 -29.89 5.26 1.77
C GLU A 215 -30.27 5.28 3.25
N LYS A 216 -31.54 5.05 3.54
CA LYS A 216 -32.02 5.01 4.92
C LYS A 216 -31.43 3.83 5.68
N GLU A 217 -31.41 2.65 5.11
CA GLU A 217 -30.82 1.44 5.70
C GLU A 217 -29.34 1.69 6.08
N PHE A 218 -28.57 2.28 5.17
CA PHE A 218 -27.18 2.61 5.44
C PHE A 218 -27.02 3.65 6.55
N GLN A 219 -27.87 4.67 6.58
CA GLN A 219 -27.88 5.67 7.66
C GLN A 219 -28.25 5.04 9.01
N ASP A 220 -29.24 4.17 9.04
CA ASP A 220 -29.67 3.46 10.23
C ASP A 220 -28.56 2.53 10.76
N GLU A 221 -27.84 1.83 9.87
CA GLU A 221 -26.65 1.04 10.24
C GLU A 221 -25.55 1.91 10.85
N LEU A 222 -25.19 3.02 10.22
CA LEU A 222 -24.18 3.95 10.75
C LEU A 222 -24.57 4.47 12.13
N GLN A 223 -25.86 4.83 12.31
CA GLN A 223 -26.37 5.31 13.60
C GLN A 223 -26.30 4.22 14.67
N ALA A 224 -26.63 2.96 14.32
CA ALA A 224 -26.50 1.83 15.23
C ALA A 224 -25.03 1.62 15.67
N ARG A 225 -24.08 1.70 14.73
CA ARG A 225 -22.64 1.60 15.04
C ARG A 225 -22.13 2.74 15.93
N ILE A 226 -22.65 3.96 15.74
CA ILE A 226 -22.33 5.09 16.62
C ILE A 226 -22.84 4.85 18.04
N LEU A 227 -24.06 4.32 18.19
CA LEU A 227 -24.61 4.00 19.50
C LEU A 227 -23.84 2.87 20.18
N GLU A 228 -23.50 1.82 19.44
CA GLU A 228 -22.67 0.71 19.91
C GLU A 228 -21.29 1.21 20.38
N SER A 229 -20.64 2.08 19.61
CA SER A 229 -19.32 2.62 19.94
C SER A 229 -19.31 3.40 21.28
N LYS A 230 -20.42 4.05 21.64
CA LYS A 230 -20.55 4.76 22.92
C LYS A 230 -20.64 3.84 24.14
N GLN A 231 -20.95 2.56 23.92
CA GLN A 231 -21.02 1.55 24.99
C GLN A 231 -19.66 0.85 25.20
N ILE A 232 -18.73 1.02 24.26
CA ILE A 232 -17.39 0.42 24.32
C ILE A 232 -16.51 1.26 25.26
N THR A 233 -16.20 0.73 26.42
CA THR A 233 -15.35 1.40 27.42
C THR A 233 -13.86 1.29 27.12
N LYS A 234 -13.44 0.28 26.34
CA LYS A 234 -12.06 0.05 25.95
C LYS A 234 -12.00 -0.39 24.48
N ALA A 235 -11.36 0.42 23.66
CA ALA A 235 -11.14 0.05 22.27
C ALA A 235 -10.20 -1.16 22.17
N THR A 236 -10.58 -2.13 21.34
CA THR A 236 -9.71 -3.25 20.98
C THR A 236 -9.17 -2.98 19.57
N VAL A 237 -7.86 -2.78 19.48
CA VAL A 237 -7.18 -2.62 18.20
C VAL A 237 -6.53 -3.94 17.85
N THR A 238 -6.84 -4.48 16.68
CA THR A 238 -6.10 -5.63 16.14
C THR A 238 -4.75 -5.13 15.67
N SER A 239 -3.70 -5.54 16.35
CA SER A 239 -2.33 -5.12 16.03
C SER A 239 -1.94 -5.59 14.64
N PHE A 240 -1.22 -4.74 13.90
CA PHE A 240 -0.61 -5.06 12.62
C PHE A 240 0.28 -6.31 12.75
N LEU A 241 0.07 -7.30 11.88
CA LEU A 241 0.81 -8.57 11.88
C LEU A 241 0.85 -9.28 13.26
N LYS A 242 -0.25 -9.25 14.01
CA LYS A 242 -0.34 -9.78 15.37
C LYS A 242 0.23 -11.18 15.49
N GLU A 243 -0.06 -12.08 14.54
CA GLU A 243 0.41 -13.47 14.56
C GLU A 243 1.94 -13.64 14.53
N TYR A 244 2.68 -12.65 14.03
CA TYR A 244 4.15 -12.66 14.00
C TYR A 244 4.76 -12.14 15.31
N TRP A 245 3.94 -11.52 16.18
CA TRP A 245 4.36 -10.89 17.42
C TRP A 245 3.81 -11.57 18.67
N GLU A 246 3.07 -12.69 18.54
CA GLU A 246 2.44 -13.37 19.66
C GLU A 246 3.44 -13.85 20.71
N ASP A 247 4.64 -14.27 20.30
CA ASP A 247 5.71 -14.73 21.18
C ASP A 247 6.57 -13.60 21.78
N TYR A 248 6.24 -12.35 21.47
CA TYR A 248 7.00 -11.18 21.91
C TYR A 248 6.18 -10.31 22.87
N ARG A 249 6.84 -9.69 23.79
CA ARG A 249 6.28 -8.70 24.71
C ARG A 249 7.03 -7.38 24.63
N TYR A 250 6.41 -6.33 25.04
CA TYR A 250 7.12 -5.05 25.24
C TYR A 250 8.11 -5.16 26.39
N GLY A 251 9.25 -4.48 26.30
CA GLY A 251 10.22 -4.34 27.37
C GLY A 251 9.63 -3.59 28.57
N THR A 252 10.05 -3.98 29.75
CA THR A 252 9.76 -3.26 31.02
C THR A 252 11.03 -2.60 31.53
N ASP A 253 10.93 -1.70 32.49
CA ASP A 253 12.10 -1.06 33.10
C ASP A 253 13.09 -2.09 33.67
N GLU A 254 12.62 -3.23 34.17
CA GLU A 254 13.45 -4.31 34.69
C GLU A 254 14.33 -4.95 33.59
N ASP A 255 13.86 -4.99 32.36
CA ASP A 255 14.64 -5.53 31.22
C ASP A 255 15.85 -4.66 30.89
N PHE A 256 15.82 -3.37 31.25
CA PHE A 256 16.94 -2.44 31.04
C PHE A 256 17.94 -2.43 32.20
N ILE A 257 17.55 -2.93 33.36
CA ILE A 257 18.46 -3.04 34.53
C ILE A 257 19.33 -4.29 34.40
N LYS A 258 18.80 -5.36 33.84
CA LYS A 258 19.45 -6.67 33.77
C LYS A 258 19.75 -7.03 32.31
N SER A 259 21.03 -6.94 31.93
CA SER A 259 21.43 -7.34 30.57
C SER A 259 21.16 -8.83 30.33
N PRO A 260 20.56 -9.20 29.21
CA PRO A 260 20.42 -10.60 28.81
C PRO A 260 21.80 -11.19 28.50
N GLU A 261 21.90 -12.51 28.58
CA GLU A 261 23.10 -13.24 28.11
C GLU A 261 23.19 -13.09 26.57
N THR A 262 24.23 -12.38 26.11
CA THR A 262 24.50 -12.12 24.70
C THR A 262 25.65 -12.94 24.13
N GLY A 263 26.30 -13.77 24.96
CA GLY A 263 27.37 -14.66 24.54
C GLY A 263 26.89 -15.70 23.54
N VAL A 264 27.67 -15.91 22.48
CA VAL A 264 27.41 -16.94 21.48
C VAL A 264 28.42 -18.06 21.63
N ALA A 265 27.97 -19.31 21.69
CA ALA A 265 28.84 -20.47 21.79
C ALA A 265 29.87 -20.51 20.65
N LYS A 266 31.13 -20.87 20.99
CA LYS A 266 32.24 -20.93 20.03
C LYS A 266 31.91 -21.79 18.80
N GLU A 267 31.22 -22.90 19.01
CA GLU A 267 30.80 -23.84 17.96
C GLU A 267 29.86 -23.18 16.95
N ALA A 268 28.94 -22.36 17.44
CA ALA A 268 28.03 -21.59 16.57
C ALA A 268 28.78 -20.54 15.75
N LEU A 269 29.72 -19.82 16.37
CA LEU A 269 30.59 -18.86 15.69
C LEU A 269 31.44 -19.53 14.61
N LEU A 270 32.06 -20.66 14.91
CA LEU A 270 32.86 -21.44 13.95
C LEU A 270 32.02 -21.97 12.79
N LYS A 271 30.78 -22.38 13.05
CA LYS A 271 29.83 -22.80 11.99
C LYS A 271 29.52 -21.63 11.04
N VAL A 272 29.26 -20.45 11.57
CA VAL A 272 29.01 -19.24 10.76
C VAL A 272 30.27 -18.85 9.99
N ALA A 273 31.41 -18.82 10.62
CA ALA A 273 32.72 -18.52 10.02
C ALA A 273 33.01 -19.45 8.84
N LYS A 274 32.82 -20.78 9.03
CA LYS A 274 32.99 -21.77 7.99
C LYS A 274 32.08 -21.51 6.78
N ALA A 275 30.84 -21.10 7.00
CA ALA A 275 29.92 -20.74 5.91
C ALA A 275 30.40 -19.51 5.14
N ILE A 276 31.04 -18.52 5.82
CA ILE A 276 31.55 -17.30 5.21
C ILE A 276 32.79 -17.54 4.34
N TYR A 277 33.71 -18.43 4.73
CA TYR A 277 34.92 -18.68 3.95
C TYR A 277 34.83 -19.89 3.01
N THR A 278 33.80 -20.74 3.13
CA THR A 278 33.62 -21.87 2.20
C THR A 278 33.12 -21.38 0.84
N GLN A 279 33.87 -21.67 -0.21
CA GLN A 279 33.48 -21.34 -1.57
C GLN A 279 32.31 -22.20 -2.02
N PRO A 280 31.24 -21.61 -2.61
CA PRO A 280 30.18 -22.36 -3.28
C PRO A 280 30.75 -23.21 -4.42
N LYS A 281 30.39 -24.51 -4.46
CA LYS A 281 30.95 -25.46 -5.45
C LYS A 281 30.41 -25.27 -6.87
N ASP A 282 29.27 -24.63 -6.99
CA ASP A 282 28.56 -24.38 -8.24
C ASP A 282 28.99 -23.08 -8.94
N LEU A 283 29.89 -22.31 -8.32
CA LEU A 283 30.40 -21.05 -8.85
C LEU A 283 31.90 -21.13 -9.16
N LYS A 284 32.30 -20.49 -10.25
CA LYS A 284 33.72 -20.29 -10.58
C LYS A 284 34.12 -18.88 -10.19
N PHE A 285 35.15 -18.75 -9.40
CA PHE A 285 35.66 -17.47 -8.92
C PHE A 285 36.92 -17.05 -9.68
N ILE A 286 37.13 -15.75 -9.79
CA ILE A 286 38.42 -15.22 -10.26
C ILE A 286 39.44 -15.36 -9.12
N ARG A 287 40.73 -15.54 -9.49
CA ARG A 287 41.83 -15.78 -8.55
C ARG A 287 41.89 -14.78 -7.37
N LYS A 288 41.49 -13.51 -7.60
CA LYS A 288 41.47 -12.49 -6.54
C LYS A 288 40.43 -12.82 -5.46
N VAL A 289 39.26 -13.31 -5.86
CA VAL A 289 38.18 -13.69 -4.95
C VAL A 289 38.56 -14.97 -4.20
N GLU A 290 39.15 -15.97 -4.85
CA GLU A 290 39.65 -17.20 -4.23
C GLU A 290 40.66 -16.87 -3.08
N LYS A 291 41.57 -15.92 -3.35
CA LYS A 291 42.51 -15.44 -2.33
C LYS A 291 41.81 -14.80 -1.12
N GLU A 292 40.70 -14.09 -1.32
CA GLU A 292 39.94 -13.49 -0.21
C GLU A 292 39.24 -14.57 0.62
N PHE A 293 38.72 -15.62 0.02
CA PHE A 293 38.18 -16.77 0.79
C PHE A 293 39.29 -17.43 1.63
N ALA A 294 40.44 -17.75 1.05
CA ALA A 294 41.59 -18.33 1.76
C ALA A 294 42.09 -17.41 2.89
N LYS A 295 42.11 -16.10 2.68
CA LYS A 295 42.50 -15.14 3.71
C LYS A 295 41.49 -15.09 4.88
N ARG A 296 40.19 -15.18 4.59
CA ARG A 296 39.16 -15.28 5.65
C ARG A 296 39.28 -16.57 6.45
N GLU A 297 39.59 -17.70 5.78
CA GLU A 297 39.85 -18.96 6.46
C GLU A 297 41.01 -18.85 7.44
N ALA A 298 42.15 -18.32 6.97
CA ALA A 298 43.33 -18.10 7.83
C ALA A 298 43.05 -17.21 9.05
N MET A 299 42.24 -16.19 8.92
CA MET A 299 41.85 -15.31 10.05
C MET A 299 41.07 -16.01 11.14
N ILE A 300 40.50 -17.19 10.87
CA ILE A 300 39.65 -17.92 11.81
C ILE A 300 40.40 -19.16 12.34
N THR A 301 41.31 -19.74 11.56
CA THR A 301 42.00 -20.99 11.86
C THR A 301 43.38 -20.79 12.52
N ASP A 302 44.02 -19.64 12.27
CA ASP A 302 45.27 -19.21 12.86
C ASP A 302 45.04 -18.38 14.16
#